data_98f6a0aebed0402d01498197180f3639
#
_entry.id   98f6a0aebed0402d01498197180f3639
#
_cell.length_a   1.000
_cell.length_b   1.000
_cell.length_c   1.000
_cell.angle_alpha   90.00
_cell.angle_beta   90.00
_cell.angle_gamma   90.00
#
_symmetry.space_group_name_H-M   'P 1'
#
loop_
_entity.id
_entity.type
_entity.pdbx_description
1 polymer ?
#
loop_
_entity_poly.entity_id
_entity_poly.type
_entity_poly.pdbx_seq_one_letter_code
_entity_poly.pdbx_strand_id
1 'polypeptide(L)'
;MAANRVKFGLKNVHYAICTETVGTSGTTTTYGSMKAWPGAVNLSLDPAGSDDSNFDADDGVYYVVQGSNSGYTGTFESALIPEDVETDVLGRTTDTNGVIVENEDDVRKYVALAFEVDGDAKATRHLLYRCMIARPSTTAATKTSDGGNTPQTESVNFNATPRPDDGKIKAKTSATVSTATYDGWFSAVYNP
;
A
#
# COMPACT_ATOMS: atom_id res chain seq x y z
N MET A 1 -16.56 10.13 20.03
CA MET A 1 -17.01 10.47 18.65
C MET A 1 -17.79 9.30 18.11
N ALA A 2 -18.78 9.55 17.25
CA ALA A 2 -19.53 8.47 16.61
C ALA A 2 -18.60 7.68 15.67
N ALA A 3 -18.82 6.37 15.56
CA ALA A 3 -18.15 5.54 14.58
C ALA A 3 -18.75 5.80 13.18
N ASN A 4 -17.94 5.68 12.12
CA ASN A 4 -18.42 5.77 10.75
C ASN A 4 -19.43 4.64 10.46
N ARG A 5 -20.49 4.94 9.76
CA ARG A 5 -21.50 4.00 9.26
C ARG A 5 -21.26 3.64 7.80
N VAL A 6 -20.72 4.58 7.05
CA VAL A 6 -20.39 4.45 5.63
C VAL A 6 -19.01 5.03 5.34
N LYS A 7 -18.41 4.61 4.26
CA LYS A 7 -17.13 5.11 3.76
C LYS A 7 -17.34 5.62 2.32
N PHE A 8 -16.60 6.67 1.99
CA PHE A 8 -16.65 7.32 0.69
C PHE A 8 -15.26 7.27 0.04
N GLY A 9 -14.90 8.27 -0.71
CA GLY A 9 -13.74 8.42 -1.53
C GLY A 9 -12.38 8.11 -0.89
N LEU A 10 -11.46 7.69 -1.72
CA LEU A 10 -10.04 7.49 -1.44
C LEU A 10 -9.29 8.80 -1.68
N LYS A 11 -8.39 9.17 -0.77
CA LYS A 11 -7.52 10.35 -0.92
C LYS A 11 -6.25 10.25 -0.08
N ASN A 12 -5.38 11.25 -0.19
CA ASN A 12 -4.18 11.38 0.62
C ASN A 12 -3.29 10.13 0.62
N VAL A 13 -3.05 9.55 -0.57
CA VAL A 13 -2.12 8.43 -0.68
C VAL A 13 -0.69 8.95 -0.54
N HIS A 14 0.08 8.29 0.33
CA HIS A 14 1.48 8.58 0.61
C HIS A 14 2.27 7.29 0.67
N TYR A 15 3.55 7.37 0.33
CA TYR A 15 4.47 6.26 0.51
C TYR A 15 5.73 6.72 1.25
N ALA A 16 6.41 5.79 1.88
CA ALA A 16 7.75 5.99 2.45
C ALA A 16 8.61 4.77 2.13
N ILE A 17 9.86 5.00 1.75
CA ILE A 17 10.80 3.90 1.49
C ILE A 17 11.03 3.13 2.78
N CYS A 18 10.91 1.82 2.69
CA CYS A 18 11.17 0.88 3.77
C CYS A 18 12.56 0.28 3.58
N THR A 19 13.43 0.48 4.56
CA THR A 19 14.78 -0.08 4.57
C THR A 19 14.90 -1.14 5.65
N GLU A 20 15.35 -2.31 5.27
CA GLU A 20 15.58 -3.43 6.17
C GLU A 20 17.07 -3.65 6.37
N THR A 21 17.51 -3.66 7.62
CA THR A 21 18.91 -3.91 7.97
C THR A 21 18.98 -5.20 8.81
N VAL A 22 19.72 -6.17 8.30
CA VAL A 22 19.96 -7.44 9.00
C VAL A 22 21.17 -7.26 9.92
N GLY A 23 20.91 -7.32 11.21
CA GLY A 23 21.93 -7.27 12.26
C GLY A 23 22.11 -8.64 12.95
N THR A 24 23.05 -8.72 13.89
CA THR A 24 23.32 -9.94 14.67
C THR A 24 22.15 -10.32 15.60
N SER A 25 21.30 -9.36 15.94
CA SER A 25 20.12 -9.55 16.83
C SER A 25 18.80 -9.66 16.09
N GLY A 26 18.81 -9.72 14.75
CA GLY A 26 17.61 -9.78 13.91
C GLY A 26 17.56 -8.68 12.87
N THR A 27 16.44 -8.62 12.15
CA THR A 27 16.20 -7.57 11.14
C THR A 27 15.54 -6.36 11.82
N THR A 28 15.96 -5.17 11.43
CA THR A 28 15.35 -3.90 11.86
C THR A 28 14.78 -3.19 10.64
N THR A 29 13.54 -2.72 10.75
CA THR A 29 12.85 -1.98 9.70
C THR A 29 12.81 -0.49 10.03
N THR A 30 13.27 0.33 9.10
CA THR A 30 13.26 1.80 9.20
C THR A 30 12.55 2.40 7.99
N TYR A 31 12.04 3.62 8.14
CA TYR A 31 11.31 4.30 7.09
C TYR A 31 11.90 5.67 6.79
N GLY A 32 11.93 6.02 5.51
CA GLY A 32 12.22 7.36 5.06
C GLY A 32 11.07 8.33 5.31
N SER A 33 11.21 9.56 4.82
CA SER A 33 10.13 10.56 4.86
C SER A 33 8.94 10.12 4.03
N MET A 34 7.74 10.48 4.49
CA MET A 34 6.50 10.28 3.72
C MET A 34 6.47 11.22 2.51
N LYS A 35 6.23 10.65 1.34
CA LYS A 35 6.04 11.38 0.08
C LYS A 35 4.61 11.18 -0.40
N ALA A 36 3.99 12.24 -0.94
CA ALA A 36 2.64 12.17 -1.48
C ALA A 36 2.63 11.42 -2.83
N TRP A 37 1.59 10.61 -3.03
CA TRP A 37 1.24 10.02 -4.34
C TRP A 37 -0.12 10.57 -4.76
N PRO A 38 -0.17 11.69 -5.47
CA PRO A 38 -1.42 12.34 -5.86
C PRO A 38 -2.17 11.56 -6.93
N GLY A 39 -3.46 11.88 -7.08
CA GLY A 39 -4.28 11.34 -8.17
C GLY A 39 -4.88 9.96 -7.89
N ALA A 40 -5.10 9.59 -6.64
CA ALA A 40 -5.72 8.33 -6.27
C ALA A 40 -7.14 8.19 -6.85
N VAL A 41 -7.40 7.10 -7.57
CA VAL A 41 -8.67 6.77 -8.20
C VAL A 41 -9.33 5.59 -7.50
N ASN A 42 -8.61 4.48 -7.37
CA ASN A 42 -9.11 3.27 -6.75
C ASN A 42 -8.01 2.51 -6.01
N LEU A 43 -8.40 1.79 -4.96
CA LEU A 43 -7.50 0.91 -4.23
C LEU A 43 -8.28 -0.31 -3.75
N SER A 44 -7.85 -1.49 -4.14
CA SER A 44 -8.35 -2.77 -3.64
C SER A 44 -7.32 -3.45 -2.74
N LEU A 45 -7.81 -4.16 -1.73
CA LEU A 45 -7.00 -4.96 -0.81
C LEU A 45 -7.70 -6.28 -0.57
N ASP A 46 -7.07 -7.35 -1.00
CA ASP A 46 -7.54 -8.72 -0.81
C ASP A 46 -6.64 -9.43 0.21
N PRO A 47 -7.20 -10.09 1.24
CA PRO A 47 -6.42 -10.87 2.19
C PRO A 47 -5.60 -11.96 1.49
N ALA A 48 -4.37 -12.14 1.93
CA ALA A 48 -3.49 -13.21 1.49
C ALA A 48 -3.13 -14.14 2.65
N GLY A 49 -3.12 -15.44 2.38
CA GLY A 49 -2.84 -16.48 3.37
C GLY A 49 -3.48 -17.81 2.97
N SER A 50 -3.48 -18.77 3.87
CA SER A 50 -4.21 -20.02 3.72
C SER A 50 -5.54 -19.94 4.44
N ASP A 51 -6.55 -20.64 3.91
CA ASP A 51 -7.84 -20.80 4.56
C ASP A 51 -7.74 -21.71 5.80
N ASP A 52 -8.76 -21.62 6.67
CA ASP A 52 -8.93 -22.55 7.76
C ASP A 52 -9.13 -23.97 7.24
N SER A 53 -8.58 -24.97 7.92
CA SER A 53 -8.76 -26.36 7.58
C SER A 53 -9.36 -27.15 8.74
N ASN A 54 -10.27 -28.09 8.44
CA ASN A 54 -10.89 -28.94 9.43
C ASN A 54 -10.09 -30.23 9.59
N PHE A 55 -9.94 -30.64 10.83
CA PHE A 55 -9.55 -32.00 11.19
C PHE A 55 -10.78 -32.74 11.70
N ASP A 56 -11.17 -33.79 10.97
CA ASP A 56 -12.37 -34.56 11.26
C ASP A 56 -12.00 -35.82 12.06
N ALA A 57 -12.77 -36.11 13.13
CA ALA A 57 -12.73 -37.35 13.90
C ALA A 57 -14.13 -37.66 14.42
N ASP A 58 -14.42 -38.94 14.66
CA ASP A 58 -15.73 -39.43 15.12
C ASP A 58 -16.93 -38.93 14.28
N ASP A 59 -16.77 -38.97 12.96
CA ASP A 59 -17.75 -38.54 11.94
C ASP A 59 -18.15 -37.04 12.00
N GLY A 60 -17.28 -36.17 12.55
CA GLY A 60 -17.55 -34.73 12.65
C GLY A 60 -16.26 -33.88 12.68
N VAL A 61 -16.46 -32.56 12.57
CA VAL A 61 -15.33 -31.62 12.72
C VAL A 61 -14.87 -31.65 14.18
N TYR A 62 -13.68 -32.19 14.41
CA TYR A 62 -13.08 -32.32 15.75
C TYR A 62 -12.23 -31.12 16.14
N TYR A 63 -11.50 -30.56 15.18
CA TYR A 63 -10.60 -29.43 15.40
C TYR A 63 -10.49 -28.56 14.14
N VAL A 64 -10.44 -27.23 14.31
CA VAL A 64 -10.22 -26.29 13.23
C VAL A 64 -8.81 -25.74 13.33
N VAL A 65 -8.00 -25.98 12.32
CA VAL A 65 -6.67 -25.37 12.17
C VAL A 65 -6.84 -24.02 11.49
N GLN A 66 -6.52 -22.96 12.20
CA GLN A 66 -6.60 -21.61 11.64
C GLN A 66 -5.61 -21.43 10.49
N GLY A 67 -6.10 -20.80 9.44
CA GLY A 67 -5.29 -20.38 8.30
C GLY A 67 -4.23 -19.32 8.66
N SER A 68 -3.28 -19.15 7.78
CA SER A 68 -2.20 -18.17 7.96
C SER A 68 -2.63 -16.78 7.47
N ASN A 69 -2.14 -15.73 8.13
CA ASN A 69 -2.24 -14.35 7.63
C ASN A 69 -0.89 -13.96 7.01
N SER A 70 -0.81 -14.01 5.68
CA SER A 70 0.40 -13.64 4.92
C SER A 70 0.39 -12.18 4.45
N GLY A 71 -0.64 -11.41 4.84
CA GLY A 71 -0.79 -10.01 4.50
C GLY A 71 -1.92 -9.74 3.50
N TYR A 72 -1.64 -8.93 2.50
CA TYR A 72 -2.61 -8.50 1.50
C TYR A 72 -1.97 -8.47 0.12
N THR A 73 -2.74 -8.80 -0.89
CA THR A 73 -2.51 -8.39 -2.28
C THR A 73 -3.40 -7.21 -2.59
N GLY A 74 -2.99 -6.33 -3.50
CA GLY A 74 -3.82 -5.19 -3.85
C GLY A 74 -3.46 -4.58 -5.18
N THR A 75 -4.38 -3.76 -5.68
CA THR A 75 -4.19 -2.93 -6.86
C THR A 75 -4.47 -1.49 -6.48
N PHE A 76 -3.57 -0.60 -6.85
CA PHE A 76 -3.74 0.84 -6.71
C PHE A 76 -3.78 1.48 -8.08
N GLU A 77 -4.83 2.25 -8.33
CA GLU A 77 -5.06 3.02 -9.55
C GLU A 77 -4.92 4.49 -9.25
N SER A 78 -4.10 5.18 -10.02
CA SER A 78 -3.87 6.61 -9.94
C SER A 78 -4.01 7.28 -11.31
N ALA A 79 -4.25 8.58 -11.31
CA ALA A 79 -4.31 9.37 -12.54
C ALA A 79 -2.98 9.34 -13.29
N LEU A 80 -1.86 9.29 -12.56
CA LEU A 80 -0.50 9.19 -13.08
C LEU A 80 0.41 8.60 -12.00
N ILE A 81 1.44 7.86 -12.40
CA ILE A 81 2.52 7.44 -11.51
C ILE A 81 3.56 8.57 -11.46
N PRO A 82 3.86 9.15 -10.27
CA PRO A 82 4.88 10.18 -10.16
C PRO A 82 6.28 9.67 -10.51
N GLU A 83 7.10 10.49 -11.15
CA GLU A 83 8.50 10.15 -11.49
C GLU A 83 9.32 9.73 -10.26
N ASP A 84 9.03 10.35 -9.10
CA ASP A 84 9.65 9.96 -7.82
C ASP A 84 9.36 8.49 -7.44
N VAL A 85 8.19 7.97 -7.78
CA VAL A 85 7.86 6.56 -7.53
C VAL A 85 8.64 5.65 -8.47
N GLU A 86 8.80 6.06 -9.72
CA GLU A 86 9.58 5.29 -10.70
C GLU A 86 11.04 5.17 -10.29
N THR A 87 11.64 6.25 -9.83
CA THR A 87 13.06 6.26 -9.42
C THR A 87 13.28 5.72 -8.02
N ASP A 88 12.49 6.14 -7.03
CA ASP A 88 12.69 5.76 -5.64
C ASP A 88 12.26 4.32 -5.33
N VAL A 89 11.13 3.89 -5.92
CA VAL A 89 10.47 2.62 -5.58
C VAL A 89 10.77 1.53 -6.60
N LEU A 90 10.65 1.84 -7.89
CA LEU A 90 10.88 0.86 -8.95
C LEU A 90 12.37 0.70 -9.31
N GLY A 91 13.23 1.62 -8.84
CA GLY A 91 14.68 1.54 -9.04
C GLY A 91 15.18 2.05 -10.38
N ARG A 92 14.30 2.72 -11.17
CA ARG A 92 14.67 3.31 -12.46
C ARG A 92 15.69 4.43 -12.28
N THR A 93 16.51 4.67 -13.28
CA THR A 93 17.53 5.72 -13.26
C THR A 93 17.16 6.85 -14.21
N THR A 94 17.42 8.09 -13.79
CA THR A 94 17.29 9.26 -14.67
C THR A 94 18.66 9.58 -15.25
N ASP A 95 18.77 9.67 -16.56
CA ASP A 95 20.02 10.04 -17.24
C ASP A 95 20.30 11.56 -17.15
N THR A 96 21.43 11.98 -17.69
CA THR A 96 21.84 13.40 -17.70
C THR A 96 20.97 14.31 -18.55
N ASN A 97 20.13 13.74 -19.41
CA ASN A 97 19.18 14.46 -20.28
C ASN A 97 17.78 14.51 -19.66
N GLY A 98 17.58 13.93 -18.46
CA GLY A 98 16.27 13.86 -17.81
C GLY A 98 15.37 12.73 -18.30
N VAL A 99 15.93 11.70 -18.94
CA VAL A 99 15.19 10.51 -19.41
C VAL A 99 15.23 9.43 -18.32
N ILE A 100 14.05 8.93 -17.96
CA ILE A 100 13.93 7.80 -17.03
C ILE A 100 14.14 6.51 -17.81
N VAL A 101 15.11 5.72 -17.40
CA VAL A 101 15.50 4.47 -18.06
C VAL A 101 15.19 3.30 -17.14
N GLU A 102 14.49 2.30 -17.67
CA GLU A 102 14.25 1.01 -17.00
C GLU A 102 15.30 0.00 -17.50
N ASN A 103 16.00 -0.64 -16.56
CA ASN A 103 16.99 -1.66 -16.85
C ASN A 103 16.53 -3.03 -16.34
N GLU A 104 17.10 -4.08 -16.86
CA GLU A 104 16.80 -5.47 -16.48
C GLU A 104 17.10 -5.76 -14.99
N ASP A 105 18.12 -5.12 -14.46
CA ASP A 105 18.64 -5.30 -13.11
C ASP A 105 18.14 -4.23 -12.11
N ASP A 106 17.13 -3.43 -12.46
CA ASP A 106 16.53 -2.47 -11.54
C ASP A 106 15.98 -3.15 -10.28
N VAL A 107 16.45 -2.68 -9.12
CA VAL A 107 16.06 -3.23 -7.82
C VAL A 107 14.94 -2.41 -7.19
N ARG A 108 13.77 -3.01 -7.13
CA ARG A 108 12.60 -2.40 -6.46
C ARG A 108 12.79 -2.39 -4.94
N LYS A 109 12.31 -1.33 -4.29
CA LYS A 109 12.37 -1.19 -2.84
C LYS A 109 11.02 -1.45 -2.21
N TYR A 110 11.03 -1.95 -0.98
CA TYR A 110 9.83 -1.98 -0.15
C TYR A 110 9.43 -0.58 0.26
N VAL A 111 8.13 -0.37 0.41
CA VAL A 111 7.55 0.89 0.86
C VAL A 111 6.49 0.67 1.93
N ALA A 112 6.33 1.62 2.83
CA ALA A 112 5.09 1.79 3.57
C ALA A 112 4.11 2.58 2.70
N LEU A 113 2.84 2.14 2.65
CA LEU A 113 1.78 2.79 1.88
C LEU A 113 0.69 3.26 2.83
N ALA A 114 0.46 4.57 2.89
CA ALA A 114 -0.59 5.18 3.70
C ALA A 114 -1.65 5.81 2.81
N PHE A 115 -2.92 5.73 3.23
CA PHE A 115 -4.04 6.32 2.51
C PHE A 115 -5.19 6.66 3.46
N GLU A 116 -6.06 7.54 3.00
CA GLU A 116 -7.24 7.98 3.72
C GLU A 116 -8.51 7.60 2.97
N VAL A 117 -9.49 7.10 3.72
CA VAL A 117 -10.83 6.81 3.22
C VAL A 117 -11.82 7.67 4.00
N ASP A 118 -12.58 8.52 3.29
CA ASP A 118 -13.60 9.35 3.93
C ASP A 118 -14.71 8.51 4.56
N GLY A 119 -15.27 9.03 5.63
CA GLY A 119 -16.41 8.46 6.33
C GLY A 119 -17.41 9.56 6.68
N ASP A 120 -18.62 9.16 7.04
CA ASP A 120 -19.69 10.07 7.43
C ASP A 120 -19.41 10.86 8.73
N ALA A 121 -18.57 10.32 9.63
CA ALA A 121 -18.22 10.99 10.88
C ALA A 121 -16.78 11.51 10.87
N LYS A 122 -15.80 10.70 10.45
CA LYS A 122 -14.38 11.05 10.40
C LYS A 122 -13.67 10.17 9.38
N ALA A 123 -12.78 10.76 8.60
CA ALA A 123 -11.96 10.00 7.68
C ALA A 123 -11.09 8.97 8.43
N THR A 124 -10.98 7.77 7.87
CA THR A 124 -10.17 6.69 8.42
C THR A 124 -8.86 6.62 7.66
N ARG A 125 -7.74 6.66 8.39
CA ARG A 125 -6.41 6.59 7.83
C ARG A 125 -5.85 5.19 8.00
N HIS A 126 -5.31 4.66 6.94
CA HIS A 126 -4.74 3.32 6.85
C HIS A 126 -3.24 3.41 6.56
N LEU A 127 -2.51 2.40 6.98
CA LEU A 127 -1.09 2.23 6.74
C LEU A 127 -0.79 0.75 6.53
N LEU A 128 -0.14 0.42 5.44
CA LEU A 128 0.48 -0.87 5.17
C LEU A 128 1.98 -0.70 5.37
N TYR A 129 2.60 -1.53 6.20
CA TYR A 129 3.98 -1.32 6.64
C TYR A 129 5.04 -1.73 5.62
N ARG A 130 4.77 -2.78 4.85
CA ARG A 130 5.76 -3.39 3.98
C ARG A 130 5.13 -3.85 2.68
N CYS A 131 5.14 -2.97 1.68
CA CYS A 131 4.57 -3.23 0.36
C CYS A 131 5.68 -3.35 -0.68
N MET A 132 5.59 -4.35 -1.55
CA MET A 132 6.38 -4.45 -2.76
C MET A 132 5.49 -4.11 -3.95
N ILE A 133 5.79 -3.02 -4.64
CA ILE A 133 5.04 -2.54 -5.80
C ILE A 133 5.58 -3.25 -7.05
N ALA A 134 4.67 -3.78 -7.85
CA ALA A 134 5.00 -4.38 -9.14
C ALA A 134 5.24 -3.29 -10.20
N ARG A 135 5.90 -3.64 -11.28
CA ARG A 135 6.04 -2.76 -12.44
C ARG A 135 4.65 -2.44 -12.99
N PRO A 136 4.36 -1.15 -13.29
CA PRO A 136 3.07 -0.75 -13.86
C PRO A 136 2.90 -1.27 -15.27
N SER A 137 1.65 -1.52 -15.65
CA SER A 137 1.27 -1.67 -17.05
C SER A 137 0.97 -0.29 -17.65
N THR A 138 1.47 -0.02 -18.84
CA THR A 138 1.15 1.23 -19.57
C THR A 138 0.02 0.97 -20.54
N THR A 139 -1.04 1.76 -20.43
CA THR A 139 -2.15 1.77 -21.38
C THR A 139 -2.33 3.18 -21.93
N ALA A 140 -2.46 3.30 -23.23
CA ALA A 140 -2.69 4.57 -23.90
C ALA A 140 -3.76 4.43 -24.97
N ALA A 141 -4.70 5.36 -25.02
CA ALA A 141 -5.72 5.44 -26.07
C ALA A 141 -5.72 6.80 -26.76
N THR A 142 -6.11 6.81 -28.02
CA THR A 142 -6.22 8.06 -28.79
C THR A 142 -7.40 8.90 -28.32
N LYS A 143 -7.31 10.21 -28.52
CA LYS A 143 -8.45 11.11 -28.31
C LYS A 143 -9.55 10.83 -29.34
N THR A 144 -10.80 10.86 -28.88
CA THR A 144 -11.95 10.72 -29.79
C THR A 144 -12.24 12.04 -30.52
N SER A 145 -12.73 11.96 -31.74
CA SER A 145 -13.08 13.15 -32.57
C SER A 145 -14.27 13.93 -32.03
N ASP A 146 -15.10 13.31 -31.17
CA ASP A 146 -16.36 13.88 -30.65
C ASP A 146 -16.14 14.82 -29.45
N GLY A 147 -14.89 15.22 -29.18
CA GLY A 147 -14.54 16.19 -28.13
C GLY A 147 -14.58 15.63 -26.71
N GLY A 148 -14.94 14.38 -26.48
CA GLY A 148 -14.89 13.69 -25.20
C GLY A 148 -13.49 13.13 -24.91
N ASN A 149 -12.63 13.93 -24.24
CA ASN A 149 -11.35 13.43 -23.76
C ASN A 149 -11.56 12.78 -22.40
N THR A 150 -11.59 11.45 -22.33
CA THR A 150 -11.59 10.73 -21.06
C THR A 150 -10.15 10.60 -20.57
N PRO A 151 -9.82 11.14 -19.38
CA PRO A 151 -8.51 10.91 -18.77
C PRO A 151 -8.27 9.41 -18.60
N GLN A 152 -7.04 8.98 -18.83
CA GLN A 152 -6.63 7.60 -18.59
C GLN A 152 -5.92 7.52 -17.25
N THR A 153 -5.96 6.35 -16.66
CA THR A 153 -5.38 6.05 -15.36
C THR A 153 -4.30 4.98 -15.52
N GLU A 154 -3.40 4.93 -14.56
CA GLU A 154 -2.36 3.92 -14.44
C GLU A 154 -2.58 3.09 -13.21
N SER A 155 -2.30 1.79 -13.31
CA SER A 155 -2.50 0.84 -12.21
C SER A 155 -1.21 0.12 -11.86
N VAL A 156 -0.99 -0.05 -10.56
CA VAL A 156 0.08 -0.88 -10.02
C VAL A 156 -0.49 -1.95 -9.10
N ASN A 157 0.00 -3.16 -9.26
CA ASN A 157 -0.25 -4.23 -8.29
C ASN A 157 0.80 -4.16 -7.18
N PHE A 158 0.41 -4.53 -5.98
CA PHE A 158 1.36 -4.62 -4.87
C PHE A 158 1.01 -5.76 -3.92
N ASN A 159 2.02 -6.22 -3.20
CA ASN A 159 1.88 -7.18 -2.12
C ASN A 159 2.32 -6.54 -0.81
N ALA A 160 1.44 -6.52 0.19
CA ALA A 160 1.74 -6.08 1.54
C ALA A 160 1.99 -7.31 2.42
N THR A 161 3.21 -7.48 2.86
CA THR A 161 3.64 -8.63 3.67
C THR A 161 3.97 -8.24 5.10
N PRO A 162 3.99 -9.19 6.05
CA PRO A 162 4.45 -8.92 7.40
C PRO A 162 5.87 -8.34 7.44
N ARG A 163 6.09 -7.42 8.36
CA ARG A 163 7.44 -6.91 8.67
C ARG A 163 8.29 -8.04 9.27
N PRO A 164 9.58 -8.15 8.91
CA PRO A 164 10.42 -9.22 9.42
C PRO A 164 10.85 -9.04 10.88
N ASP A 165 10.74 -7.83 11.43
CA ASP A 165 11.15 -7.50 12.80
C ASP A 165 10.05 -7.75 13.85
N ASP A 166 8.79 -7.51 13.53
CA ASP A 166 7.69 -7.58 14.51
C ASP A 166 6.38 -8.18 13.94
N GLY A 167 6.37 -8.60 12.68
CA GLY A 167 5.21 -9.23 12.05
C GLY A 167 4.05 -8.30 11.74
N LYS A 168 4.17 -6.99 11.93
CA LYS A 168 3.09 -6.04 11.63
C LYS A 168 2.84 -5.93 10.13
N ILE A 169 1.57 -5.90 9.73
CA ILE A 169 1.15 -5.81 8.33
C ILE A 169 0.46 -4.47 8.07
N LYS A 170 -0.52 -4.12 8.90
CA LYS A 170 -1.43 -2.99 8.67
C LYS A 170 -1.79 -2.29 9.97
N ALA A 171 -1.89 -0.96 9.91
CA ALA A 171 -2.53 -0.15 10.95
C ALA A 171 -3.70 0.65 10.37
N LYS A 172 -4.65 1.00 11.24
CA LYS A 172 -5.83 1.80 10.90
C LYS A 172 -6.19 2.68 12.08
N THR A 173 -6.53 3.95 11.82
CA THR A 173 -7.03 4.83 12.87
C THR A 173 -8.42 4.41 13.34
N SER A 174 -8.63 4.40 14.65
CA SER A 174 -9.94 4.17 15.28
C SER A 174 -10.69 5.48 15.48
N ALA A 175 -11.98 5.40 15.87
CA ALA A 175 -12.76 6.57 16.23
C ALA A 175 -12.19 7.33 17.45
N THR A 176 -11.42 6.65 18.30
CA THR A 176 -10.83 7.18 19.54
C THR A 176 -9.36 7.56 19.42
N VAL A 177 -8.81 7.55 18.19
CA VAL A 177 -7.40 7.93 17.96
C VAL A 177 -7.13 9.34 18.49
N SER A 178 -5.98 9.53 19.14
CA SER A 178 -5.56 10.85 19.62
C SER A 178 -5.40 11.84 18.47
N THR A 179 -5.69 13.13 18.72
CA THR A 179 -5.54 14.17 17.70
C THR A 179 -4.11 14.25 17.19
N ALA A 180 -3.13 14.18 18.07
CA ALA A 180 -1.72 14.22 17.68
C ALA A 180 -1.32 13.09 16.72
N THR A 181 -1.73 11.85 17.03
CA THR A 181 -1.49 10.69 16.15
C THR A 181 -2.24 10.83 14.82
N TYR A 182 -3.48 11.30 14.88
CA TYR A 182 -4.26 11.51 13.67
C TYR A 182 -3.63 12.56 12.77
N ASP A 183 -3.32 13.75 13.29
CA ASP A 183 -2.79 14.85 12.49
C ASP A 183 -1.38 14.53 11.93
N GLY A 184 -0.55 13.83 12.71
CA GLY A 184 0.78 13.41 12.30
C GLY A 184 0.85 12.19 11.36
N TRP A 185 -0.29 11.59 10.97
CA TRP A 185 -0.31 10.30 10.26
C TRP A 185 0.45 10.27 8.93
N PHE A 186 0.44 11.38 8.20
CA PHE A 186 1.13 11.51 6.91
C PHE A 186 2.47 12.26 7.02
N SER A 187 2.90 12.62 8.22
CA SER A 187 4.21 13.25 8.44
C SER A 187 5.32 12.22 8.60
N ALA A 188 5.02 11.09 9.22
CA ALA A 188 5.94 9.97 9.40
C ALA A 188 5.16 8.65 9.49
N VAL A 189 5.82 7.53 9.19
CA VAL A 189 5.22 6.19 9.35
C VAL A 189 4.93 5.94 10.83
N TYR A 190 3.66 5.71 11.15
CA TYR A 190 3.24 5.40 12.52
C TYR A 190 3.82 4.04 12.95
N ASN A 191 4.65 4.05 13.97
CA ASN A 191 5.24 2.84 14.54
C ASN A 191 4.91 2.81 16.05
N PRO A 192 3.97 1.94 16.48
CA PRO A 192 3.51 1.84 17.88
C PRO A 192 4.55 1.18 18.79
#